data_874e880839b45b613ef612825c6c4fcb
#
_entry.id   874e880839b45b613ef612825c6c4fcb
#
_cell.length_a   1.000
_cell.length_b   1.000
_cell.length_c   1.000
_cell.angle_alpha   90.00
_cell.angle_beta   90.00
_cell.angle_gamma   90.00
#
_symmetry.space_group_name_H-M   'P 1'
#
loop_
_entity.id
_entity.type
_entity.pdbx_description
1 polymer ?
#
loop_
_entity_poly.entity_id
_entity_poly.type
_entity_poly.pdbx_seq_one_letter_code
_entity_poly.pdbx_strand_id
1 'polypeptide(L)'
;MNEINQIVSVLVKNSILPTRNDLVAKLPAQIEGMEKETLVEALSQIYRKAVESRGIEFQDITGKEVGTKIQKVAEWMMGSPVRSGLLFQGTTGSGKTTLMYAMYGLYKQLASPVIYVTADDLYSHFKRLLEKEASRYEEFLRAKYLFLDELGSEPERCQSYGTDYTPVQNLISYRYDRKLPTIVTTNIADDKILDRYGPRMMDRINEMFSILRFKGDSYRK
;
A
#
# COMPACT_ATOMS: atom_id res chain seq x y z
N MET A 1 19.06 -1.60 18.53
CA MET A 1 19.00 -1.26 17.08
C MET A 1 18.61 -2.54 16.37
N ASN A 2 17.46 -2.55 15.69
CA ASN A 2 16.92 -3.77 15.09
C ASN A 2 17.81 -4.25 13.93
N GLU A 3 17.93 -5.58 13.76
CA GLU A 3 18.61 -6.24 12.63
C GLU A 3 18.33 -5.60 11.26
N ILE A 4 17.11 -5.12 11.06
CA ILE A 4 16.67 -4.44 9.83
C ILE A 4 17.43 -3.12 9.60
N ASN A 5 17.68 -2.34 10.66
CA ASN A 5 18.47 -1.09 10.54
C ASN A 5 19.94 -1.38 10.26
N GLN A 6 20.45 -2.51 10.73
CA GLN A 6 21.80 -2.97 10.39
C GLN A 6 21.86 -3.39 8.91
N ILE A 7 20.90 -4.17 8.43
CA ILE A 7 20.82 -4.60 7.02
C ILE A 7 20.71 -3.38 6.09
N VAL A 8 19.83 -2.43 6.40
CA VAL A 8 19.70 -1.19 5.61
C VAL A 8 20.99 -0.36 5.62
N SER A 9 21.66 -0.24 6.78
CA SER A 9 22.92 0.52 6.88
C SER A 9 24.08 -0.15 6.12
N VAL A 10 24.11 -1.48 6.11
CA VAL A 10 25.11 -2.27 5.36
C VAL A 10 24.85 -2.18 3.86
N LEU A 11 23.61 -2.25 3.42
CA LEU A 11 23.21 -2.12 2.01
C LEU A 11 23.51 -0.73 1.44
N VAL A 12 23.29 0.31 2.25
CA VAL A 12 23.62 1.71 1.87
C VAL A 12 25.15 1.93 1.81
N LYS A 13 25.92 1.36 2.75
CA LYS A 13 27.39 1.53 2.77
C LYS A 13 28.10 0.81 1.63
N ASN A 14 27.60 -0.33 1.19
CA ASN A 14 28.33 -1.19 0.24
C ASN A 14 27.90 -1.03 -1.21
N SER A 15 26.96 -0.14 -1.55
CA SER A 15 26.41 0.04 -2.91
C SER A 15 25.95 -1.27 -3.59
N ILE A 16 25.82 -2.35 -2.82
CA ILE A 16 25.36 -3.65 -3.30
C ILE A 16 23.84 -3.60 -3.30
N LEU A 17 23.27 -3.48 -4.48
CA LEU A 17 21.82 -3.70 -4.64
C LEU A 17 21.55 -5.15 -4.24
N PRO A 18 20.61 -5.38 -3.28
CA PRO A 18 20.25 -6.74 -2.91
C PRO A 18 19.73 -7.49 -4.13
N THR A 19 20.06 -8.75 -4.23
CA THR A 19 19.57 -9.59 -5.31
C THR A 19 18.05 -9.75 -5.21
N ARG A 20 17.40 -10.08 -6.32
CA ARG A 20 15.93 -10.21 -6.40
C ARG A 20 15.34 -11.15 -5.33
N ASN A 21 16.12 -12.10 -4.82
CA ASN A 21 15.70 -13.08 -3.80
C ASN A 21 15.86 -12.56 -2.36
N ASP A 22 16.77 -11.59 -2.12
CA ASP A 22 17.06 -11.09 -0.77
C ASP A 22 16.01 -10.07 -0.29
N LEU A 23 15.17 -9.58 -1.21
CA LEU A 23 14.24 -8.48 -0.99
C LEU A 23 12.78 -8.90 -0.75
N VAL A 24 12.48 -10.19 -0.73
CA VAL A 24 11.14 -10.65 -0.33
C VAL A 24 10.96 -10.28 1.14
N ALA A 25 10.18 -9.24 1.40
CA ALA A 25 9.86 -8.87 2.78
C ALA A 25 9.13 -10.03 3.43
N LYS A 26 9.80 -10.73 4.33
CA LYS A 26 9.18 -11.78 5.14
C LYS A 26 7.98 -11.18 5.86
N LEU A 27 6.92 -11.96 6.00
CA LEU A 27 5.79 -11.63 6.85
C LEU A 27 6.28 -11.20 8.24
N PRO A 28 5.53 -10.32 8.95
CA PRO A 28 5.78 -10.16 10.37
C PRO A 28 5.78 -11.52 11.05
N ALA A 29 6.80 -11.80 11.85
CA ALA A 29 6.96 -13.11 12.54
C ALA A 29 5.70 -13.50 13.33
N GLN A 30 4.91 -12.52 13.77
CA GLN A 30 3.67 -12.72 14.51
C GLN A 30 2.50 -13.20 13.62
N ILE A 31 2.57 -13.03 12.30
CA ILE A 31 1.59 -13.59 11.35
C ILE A 31 2.02 -15.00 10.93
N GLU A 32 3.31 -15.26 10.97
CA GLU A 32 3.86 -16.59 10.67
C GLU A 32 3.38 -17.58 11.74
N GLY A 33 2.55 -18.54 11.35
CA GLY A 33 1.92 -19.52 12.26
C GLY A 33 0.54 -19.12 12.80
N MET A 34 0.02 -17.95 12.46
CA MET A 34 -1.37 -17.58 12.78
C MET A 34 -2.34 -18.31 11.85
N GLU A 35 -3.46 -18.78 12.39
CA GLU A 35 -4.53 -19.34 11.57
C GLU A 35 -5.25 -18.24 10.77
N LYS A 36 -5.70 -18.58 9.56
CA LYS A 36 -6.38 -17.64 8.66
C LYS A 36 -7.63 -17.04 9.30
N GLU A 37 -8.39 -17.87 10.00
CA GLU A 37 -9.63 -17.49 10.68
C GLU A 37 -9.37 -16.41 11.73
N THR A 38 -8.31 -16.56 12.51
CA THR A 38 -7.89 -15.57 13.53
C THR A 38 -7.53 -14.24 12.88
N LEU A 39 -6.82 -14.27 11.75
CA LEU A 39 -6.46 -13.06 11.01
C LEU A 39 -7.68 -12.36 10.39
N VAL A 40 -8.60 -13.13 9.82
CA VAL A 40 -9.87 -12.64 9.28
C VAL A 40 -10.70 -11.99 10.38
N GLU A 41 -10.78 -12.60 11.56
CA GLU A 41 -11.51 -12.03 12.68
C GLU A 41 -10.90 -10.74 13.18
N ALA A 42 -9.57 -10.69 13.35
CA ALA A 42 -8.84 -9.50 13.77
C ALA A 42 -9.07 -8.33 12.79
N LEU A 43 -8.92 -8.57 11.49
CA LEU A 43 -9.20 -7.57 10.45
C LEU A 43 -10.65 -7.11 10.48
N SER A 44 -11.60 -8.04 10.65
CA SER A 44 -13.04 -7.72 10.70
C SER A 44 -13.38 -6.85 11.90
N GLN A 45 -12.82 -7.14 13.07
CA GLN A 45 -13.03 -6.33 14.29
C GLN A 45 -12.45 -4.92 14.15
N ILE A 46 -11.22 -4.79 13.60
CA ILE A 46 -10.61 -3.47 13.39
C ILE A 46 -11.39 -2.68 12.34
N TYR A 47 -11.81 -3.33 11.25
CA TYR A 47 -12.65 -2.72 10.22
C TYR A 47 -13.99 -2.23 10.80
N ARG A 48 -14.68 -3.07 11.58
CA ARG A 48 -15.93 -2.71 12.27
C ARG A 48 -15.75 -1.47 13.14
N LYS A 49 -14.74 -1.47 14.01
CA LYS A 49 -14.44 -0.31 14.86
C LYS A 49 -14.18 0.97 14.06
N ALA A 50 -13.50 0.85 12.93
CA ALA A 50 -13.22 1.99 12.04
C ALA A 50 -14.49 2.52 11.33
N VAL A 51 -15.49 1.67 11.07
CA VAL A 51 -16.79 2.09 10.53
C VAL A 51 -17.65 2.75 11.61
N GLU A 52 -17.78 2.10 12.77
CA GLU A 52 -18.59 2.55 13.90
C GLU A 52 -18.09 3.88 14.47
N SER A 53 -16.77 4.10 14.50
CA SER A 53 -16.17 5.37 14.94
C SER A 53 -16.59 6.59 14.09
N ARG A 54 -17.17 6.35 12.90
CA ARG A 54 -17.71 7.40 12.02
C ARG A 54 -19.21 7.59 12.17
N GLY A 55 -19.83 6.97 13.18
CA GLY A 55 -21.29 7.01 13.40
C GLY A 55 -22.10 6.20 12.40
N ILE A 56 -21.47 5.27 11.67
CA ILE A 56 -22.13 4.40 10.71
C ILE A 56 -22.43 3.06 11.40
N GLU A 57 -23.70 2.66 11.41
CA GLU A 57 -24.08 1.34 11.92
C GLU A 57 -23.46 0.24 11.05
N PHE A 58 -22.67 -0.63 11.70
CA PHE A 58 -22.03 -1.72 11.03
C PHE A 58 -23.01 -2.87 10.81
N GLN A 59 -23.37 -3.13 9.57
CA GLN A 59 -24.16 -4.30 9.22
C GLN A 59 -23.27 -5.52 9.02
N ASP A 60 -23.66 -6.68 9.54
CA ASP A 60 -22.87 -7.91 9.53
C ASP A 60 -22.21 -8.19 8.16
N ILE A 61 -20.90 -8.50 8.20
CA ILE A 61 -20.04 -8.67 7.02
C ILE A 61 -20.13 -10.09 6.47
N THR A 62 -20.56 -11.06 7.26
CA THR A 62 -20.58 -12.47 6.85
C THR A 62 -21.49 -12.65 5.63
N GLY A 63 -20.87 -12.98 4.50
CA GLY A 63 -21.55 -13.13 3.21
C GLY A 63 -21.64 -11.87 2.35
N LYS A 64 -21.22 -10.70 2.85
CA LYS A 64 -21.20 -9.46 2.06
C LYS A 64 -19.84 -9.27 1.34
N GLU A 65 -19.84 -8.37 0.38
CA GLU A 65 -18.69 -8.09 -0.48
C GLU A 65 -17.39 -7.76 0.30
N VAL A 66 -17.50 -7.08 1.45
CA VAL A 66 -16.35 -6.73 2.30
C VAL A 66 -15.76 -7.96 2.98
N GLY A 67 -16.57 -8.90 3.46
CA GLY A 67 -16.10 -10.15 4.09
C GLY A 67 -15.22 -10.96 3.13
N THR A 68 -15.64 -11.10 1.88
CA THR A 68 -14.83 -11.76 0.84
C THR A 68 -13.50 -11.05 0.61
N LYS A 69 -13.47 -9.70 0.67
CA LYS A 69 -12.24 -8.93 0.53
C LYS A 69 -11.31 -9.08 1.72
N ILE A 70 -11.85 -9.10 2.95
CA ILE A 70 -11.07 -9.37 4.16
C ILE A 70 -10.41 -10.76 4.09
N GLN A 71 -11.14 -11.79 3.63
CA GLN A 71 -10.55 -13.12 3.42
C GLN A 71 -9.39 -13.10 2.44
N LYS A 72 -9.54 -12.44 1.28
CA LYS A 72 -8.46 -12.30 0.28
C LYS A 72 -7.26 -11.50 0.83
N VAL A 73 -7.51 -10.50 1.65
CA VAL A 73 -6.46 -9.74 2.33
C VAL A 73 -5.71 -10.63 3.33
N ALA A 74 -6.43 -11.41 4.12
CA ALA A 74 -5.82 -12.36 5.05
C ALA A 74 -4.96 -13.40 4.32
N GLU A 75 -5.46 -13.97 3.22
CA GLU A 75 -4.68 -14.88 2.35
C GLU A 75 -3.40 -14.23 1.83
N TRP A 76 -3.49 -12.98 1.37
CA TRP A 76 -2.32 -12.23 0.93
C TRP A 76 -1.34 -11.99 2.08
N MET A 77 -1.82 -11.61 3.26
CA MET A 77 -0.99 -11.37 4.45
C MET A 77 -0.29 -12.63 4.95
N MET A 78 -0.84 -13.82 4.71
CA MET A 78 -0.24 -15.11 5.09
C MET A 78 0.83 -15.63 4.12
N GLY A 79 1.21 -14.84 3.13
CA GLY A 79 2.28 -15.20 2.21
C GLY A 79 1.87 -16.15 1.07
N SER A 80 0.59 -16.26 0.79
CA SER A 80 0.06 -17.00 -0.38
C SER A 80 0.21 -16.31 -1.73
N PRO A 81 0.77 -15.10 -1.88
CA PRO A 81 0.62 -14.37 -3.12
C PRO A 81 1.76 -14.58 -4.09
N VAL A 82 1.35 -14.73 -5.33
CA VAL A 82 2.21 -14.57 -6.51
C VAL A 82 2.70 -13.10 -6.65
N ARG A 83 2.02 -12.13 -5.99
CA ARG A 83 2.21 -10.68 -6.17
C ARG A 83 2.57 -9.97 -4.88
N SER A 84 3.55 -9.06 -4.94
CA SER A 84 4.06 -8.35 -3.77
C SER A 84 3.15 -7.22 -3.27
N GLY A 85 2.10 -6.85 -3.99
CA GLY A 85 1.21 -5.76 -3.62
C GLY A 85 -0.28 -6.09 -3.66
N LEU A 86 -1.07 -5.24 -2.98
CA LEU A 86 -2.53 -5.18 -3.05
C LEU A 86 -2.97 -3.83 -3.60
N LEU A 87 -3.88 -3.83 -4.58
CA LEU A 87 -4.53 -2.63 -5.08
C LEU A 87 -6.03 -2.69 -4.79
N PHE A 88 -6.53 -1.77 -3.97
CA PHE A 88 -7.94 -1.59 -3.70
C PHE A 88 -8.49 -0.54 -4.66
N GLN A 89 -9.29 -0.96 -5.62
CA GLN A 89 -9.84 -0.12 -6.67
C GLN A 89 -11.36 -0.03 -6.58
N GLY A 90 -11.94 1.15 -6.79
CA GLY A 90 -13.41 1.33 -6.82
C GLY A 90 -13.83 2.75 -6.47
N THR A 91 -15.14 2.99 -6.46
CA THR A 91 -15.72 4.30 -6.23
C THR A 91 -15.42 4.89 -4.85
N THR A 92 -15.50 6.22 -4.74
CA THR A 92 -15.37 6.92 -3.45
C THR A 92 -16.44 6.43 -2.46
N GLY A 93 -16.03 6.22 -1.20
CA GLY A 93 -16.96 5.78 -0.15
C GLY A 93 -17.19 4.27 -0.09
N SER A 94 -16.60 3.46 -0.97
CA SER A 94 -16.78 2.00 -1.03
C SER A 94 -16.03 1.19 0.04
N GLY A 95 -15.33 1.84 1.00
CA GLY A 95 -14.66 1.18 2.12
C GLY A 95 -13.19 0.79 1.89
N LYS A 96 -12.57 1.15 0.75
CA LYS A 96 -11.16 0.85 0.43
C LYS A 96 -10.19 1.34 1.50
N THR A 97 -10.20 2.64 1.77
CA THR A 97 -9.35 3.28 2.78
C THR A 97 -9.61 2.71 4.17
N THR A 98 -10.86 2.36 4.50
CA THR A 98 -11.20 1.72 5.78
C THR A 98 -10.52 0.35 5.92
N LEU A 99 -10.54 -0.48 4.87
CA LEU A 99 -9.85 -1.77 4.88
C LEU A 99 -8.33 -1.61 4.90
N MET A 100 -7.79 -0.63 4.17
CA MET A 100 -6.38 -0.29 4.24
C MET A 100 -5.96 0.12 5.66
N TYR A 101 -6.76 0.95 6.35
CA TYR A 101 -6.49 1.33 7.74
C TYR A 101 -6.58 0.15 8.71
N ALA A 102 -7.50 -0.79 8.50
CA ALA A 102 -7.56 -2.02 9.30
C ALA A 102 -6.26 -2.83 9.17
N MET A 103 -5.77 -3.00 7.96
CA MET A 103 -4.47 -3.64 7.72
C MET A 103 -3.31 -2.87 8.36
N TYR A 104 -3.25 -1.56 8.13
CA TYR A 104 -2.21 -0.70 8.69
C TYR A 104 -2.17 -0.77 10.21
N GLY A 105 -3.34 -0.70 10.87
CA GLY A 105 -3.47 -0.84 12.32
C GLY A 105 -2.98 -2.19 12.83
N LEU A 106 -3.30 -3.27 12.12
CA LEU A 106 -2.84 -4.62 12.47
C LEU A 106 -1.31 -4.73 12.34
N TYR A 107 -0.72 -4.27 11.24
CA TYR A 107 0.74 -4.27 11.08
C TYR A 107 1.46 -3.45 12.16
N LYS A 108 0.89 -2.32 12.57
CA LYS A 108 1.42 -1.53 13.70
C LYS A 108 1.37 -2.28 15.02
N GLN A 109 0.29 -3.00 15.30
CA GLN A 109 0.16 -3.82 16.51
C GLN A 109 1.16 -4.99 16.53
N LEU A 110 1.47 -5.53 15.36
CA LEU A 110 2.47 -6.58 15.18
C LEU A 110 3.91 -6.05 15.17
N ALA A 111 4.12 -4.80 15.63
CA ALA A 111 5.42 -4.13 15.69
C ALA A 111 6.21 -4.14 14.37
N SER A 112 5.51 -4.21 13.24
CA SER A 112 6.16 -4.16 11.92
C SER A 112 6.46 -2.71 11.53
N PRO A 113 7.63 -2.42 10.94
CA PRO A 113 7.91 -1.10 10.41
C PRO A 113 7.04 -0.85 9.18
N VAL A 114 5.98 -0.06 9.36
CA VAL A 114 5.02 0.31 8.32
C VAL A 114 4.99 1.81 8.13
N ILE A 115 4.83 2.25 6.89
CA ILE A 115 4.61 3.65 6.55
C ILE A 115 3.26 3.77 5.84
N TYR A 116 2.49 4.77 6.26
CA TYR A 116 1.29 5.23 5.58
C TYR A 116 1.55 6.61 5.00
N VAL A 117 1.15 6.84 3.76
CA VAL A 117 1.27 8.11 3.07
C VAL A 117 0.16 8.22 2.02
N THR A 118 -0.38 9.41 1.81
CA THR A 118 -1.24 9.70 0.66
C THR A 118 -0.40 10.00 -0.58
N ALA A 119 -0.98 9.86 -1.77
CA ALA A 119 -0.28 10.21 -3.00
C ALA A 119 0.09 11.71 -3.06
N ASP A 120 -0.77 12.58 -2.52
CA ASP A 120 -0.51 14.03 -2.40
C ASP A 120 0.64 14.34 -1.43
N ASP A 121 0.66 13.70 -0.25
CA ASP A 121 1.75 13.89 0.71
C ASP A 121 3.08 13.39 0.16
N LEU A 122 3.07 12.25 -0.55
CA LEU A 122 4.24 11.71 -1.23
C LEU A 122 4.78 12.70 -2.26
N TYR A 123 3.90 13.28 -3.08
CA TYR A 123 4.25 14.32 -4.03
C TYR A 123 4.85 15.54 -3.33
N SER A 124 4.24 15.99 -2.25
CA SER A 124 4.72 17.14 -1.46
C SER A 124 6.11 16.88 -0.86
N HIS A 125 6.36 15.68 -0.36
CA HIS A 125 7.68 15.28 0.13
C HIS A 125 8.72 15.21 -0.99
N PHE A 126 8.34 14.76 -2.18
CA PHE A 126 9.24 14.78 -3.33
C PHE A 126 9.60 16.21 -3.75
N LYS A 127 8.63 17.12 -3.77
CA LYS A 127 8.88 18.53 -4.07
C LYS A 127 9.88 19.16 -3.08
N ARG A 128 9.70 18.93 -1.77
CA ARG A 128 10.67 19.36 -0.74
C ARG A 128 12.07 18.80 -0.96
N LEU A 129 12.17 17.52 -1.41
CA LEU A 129 13.46 16.93 -1.75
C LEU A 129 14.17 17.70 -2.87
N LEU A 130 13.44 18.11 -3.92
CA LEU A 130 13.99 18.91 -5.00
C LEU A 130 14.43 20.31 -4.56
N GLU A 131 13.72 20.89 -3.59
CA GLU A 131 14.01 22.18 -2.96
C GLU A 131 15.11 22.08 -1.87
N LYS A 132 15.70 20.91 -1.67
CA LYS A 132 16.71 20.60 -0.62
C LYS A 132 16.20 20.83 0.80
N GLU A 133 14.91 20.72 0.99
CA GLU A 133 14.26 20.77 2.29
C GLU A 133 14.16 19.38 2.94
N ALA A 134 13.77 19.33 4.22
CA ALA A 134 13.52 18.08 4.92
C ALA A 134 12.41 17.27 4.25
N SER A 135 12.74 16.07 3.81
CA SER A 135 11.85 15.19 3.05
C SER A 135 11.95 13.75 3.56
N ARG A 136 10.81 13.05 3.51
CA ARG A 136 10.71 11.62 3.83
C ARG A 136 10.58 10.75 2.57
N TYR A 137 10.75 11.29 1.38
CA TYR A 137 10.52 10.56 0.13
C TYR A 137 11.37 9.29 0.04
N GLU A 138 12.64 9.36 0.45
CA GLU A 138 13.55 8.20 0.49
C GLU A 138 13.07 7.12 1.48
N GLU A 139 12.44 7.49 2.58
CA GLU A 139 11.84 6.54 3.52
C GLU A 139 10.68 5.79 2.87
N PHE A 140 9.85 6.46 2.06
CA PHE A 140 8.73 5.85 1.34
C PHE A 140 9.22 4.85 0.29
N LEU A 141 10.29 5.18 -0.44
CA LEU A 141 10.91 4.27 -1.40
C LEU A 141 11.30 2.95 -0.71
N ARG A 142 11.94 3.03 0.46
CA ARG A 142 12.62 1.92 1.14
C ARG A 142 11.80 1.26 2.24
N ALA A 143 10.60 1.74 2.54
CA ALA A 143 9.73 1.18 3.57
C ALA A 143 9.54 -0.33 3.36
N LYS A 144 9.67 -1.12 4.43
CA LYS A 144 9.41 -2.58 4.37
C LYS A 144 7.97 -2.84 3.92
N TYR A 145 7.02 -2.14 4.51
CA TYR A 145 5.61 -2.14 4.12
C TYR A 145 5.16 -0.71 3.89
N LEU A 146 4.62 -0.43 2.71
CA LEU A 146 4.09 0.87 2.37
C LEU A 146 2.59 0.79 2.11
N PHE A 147 1.84 1.70 2.72
CA PHE A 147 0.43 1.94 2.49
C PHE A 147 0.30 3.28 1.79
N LEU A 148 -0.01 3.25 0.48
CA LEU A 148 -0.18 4.43 -0.37
C LEU A 148 -1.66 4.64 -0.65
N ASP A 149 -2.24 5.66 -0.04
CA ASP A 149 -3.66 5.96 -0.20
C ASP A 149 -3.91 6.98 -1.32
N GLU A 150 -5.06 6.83 -1.99
CA GLU A 150 -5.58 7.76 -2.99
C GLU A 150 -4.67 7.93 -4.23
N LEU A 151 -4.08 6.83 -4.74
CA LEU A 151 -3.34 6.87 -6.02
C LEU A 151 -4.20 7.53 -7.10
N GLY A 152 -3.67 8.57 -7.73
CA GLY A 152 -4.34 9.37 -8.75
C GLY A 152 -4.90 10.70 -8.24
N SER A 153 -4.79 11.00 -6.92
CA SER A 153 -5.13 12.32 -6.37
C SER A 153 -4.02 13.35 -6.57
N GLU A 154 -2.77 12.89 -6.62
CA GLU A 154 -1.60 13.75 -6.76
C GLU A 154 -1.54 14.45 -8.13
N PRO A 155 -0.83 15.57 -8.27
CA PRO A 155 -0.52 16.15 -9.58
C PRO A 155 0.24 15.17 -10.49
N GLU A 156 -0.07 15.17 -11.79
CA GLU A 156 0.55 14.21 -12.73
C GLU A 156 2.06 14.33 -12.82
N ARG A 157 2.56 15.56 -12.73
CA ARG A 157 3.98 15.88 -12.89
C ARG A 157 4.43 16.90 -11.85
N CYS A 158 5.66 16.76 -11.41
CA CYS A 158 6.35 17.75 -10.62
C CYS A 158 7.41 18.43 -11.49
N GLN A 159 7.27 19.72 -11.75
CA GLN A 159 8.26 20.48 -12.52
C GLN A 159 9.29 21.13 -11.59
N SER A 160 10.56 20.96 -11.91
CA SER A 160 11.65 21.67 -11.27
C SER A 160 12.77 21.93 -12.25
N TYR A 161 13.21 23.18 -12.36
CA TYR A 161 14.29 23.62 -13.26
C TYR A 161 14.13 23.11 -14.71
N GLY A 162 12.90 23.11 -15.25
CA GLY A 162 12.62 22.69 -16.62
C GLY A 162 12.56 21.17 -16.82
N THR A 163 12.69 20.37 -15.75
CA THR A 163 12.57 18.91 -15.78
C THR A 163 11.24 18.47 -15.20
N ASP A 164 10.58 17.54 -15.88
CA ASP A 164 9.34 16.90 -15.42
C ASP A 164 9.69 15.64 -14.64
N TYR A 165 9.15 15.53 -13.43
CA TYR A 165 9.27 14.36 -12.57
C TYR A 165 7.92 13.70 -12.31
N THR A 166 7.92 12.40 -12.15
CA THR A 166 6.74 11.57 -11.85
C THR A 166 6.95 10.77 -10.57
N PRO A 167 6.89 11.41 -9.38
CA PRO A 167 7.34 10.82 -8.12
C PRO A 167 6.59 9.54 -7.73
N VAL A 168 5.29 9.46 -7.98
CA VAL A 168 4.47 8.27 -7.68
C VAL A 168 4.83 7.12 -8.60
N GLN A 169 5.03 7.38 -9.91
CA GLN A 169 5.50 6.35 -10.85
C GLN A 169 6.89 5.85 -10.47
N ASN A 170 7.78 6.75 -10.06
CA ASN A 170 9.13 6.41 -9.63
C ASN A 170 9.09 5.53 -8.37
N LEU A 171 8.24 5.86 -7.39
CA LEU A 171 8.06 5.06 -6.19
C LEU A 171 7.55 3.65 -6.53
N ILE A 172 6.47 3.52 -7.30
CA ILE A 172 5.92 2.21 -7.65
C ILE A 172 6.94 1.39 -8.45
N SER A 173 7.65 2.03 -9.39
CA SER A 173 8.70 1.38 -10.16
C SER A 173 9.84 0.86 -9.29
N TYR A 174 10.32 1.69 -8.37
CA TYR A 174 11.36 1.31 -7.41
C TYR A 174 10.95 0.11 -6.56
N ARG A 175 9.70 0.12 -6.08
CA ARG A 175 9.17 -0.94 -5.21
C ARG A 175 8.84 -2.23 -5.99
N TYR A 176 8.38 -2.09 -7.24
CA TYR A 176 8.18 -3.21 -8.17
C TYR A 176 9.49 -3.96 -8.42
N ASP A 177 10.56 -3.24 -8.80
CA ASP A 177 11.86 -3.85 -9.10
C ASP A 177 12.43 -4.62 -7.90
N ARG A 178 12.06 -4.21 -6.68
CA ARG A 178 12.53 -4.80 -5.40
C ARG A 178 11.52 -5.71 -4.72
N LYS A 179 10.36 -5.94 -5.35
CA LYS A 179 9.25 -6.75 -4.80
C LYS A 179 8.85 -6.34 -3.37
N LEU A 180 8.93 -5.04 -3.06
CA LEU A 180 8.58 -4.53 -1.75
C LEU A 180 7.06 -4.51 -1.56
N PRO A 181 6.54 -5.09 -0.45
CA PRO A 181 5.11 -5.10 -0.15
C PRO A 181 4.51 -3.70 -0.14
N THR A 182 3.52 -3.50 -1.00
CA THR A 182 2.88 -2.19 -1.20
C THR A 182 1.37 -2.38 -1.27
N ILE A 183 0.65 -1.66 -0.43
CA ILE A 183 -0.80 -1.65 -0.41
C ILE A 183 -1.24 -0.29 -0.93
N VAL A 184 -2.10 -0.27 -1.94
CA VAL A 184 -2.53 0.95 -2.65
C VAL A 184 -4.04 1.03 -2.69
N THR A 185 -4.61 2.23 -2.51
CA THR A 185 -5.99 2.49 -2.88
C THR A 185 -6.07 3.44 -4.07
N THR A 186 -7.11 3.30 -4.88
CA THR A 186 -7.40 4.22 -5.97
C THR A 186 -8.89 4.33 -6.26
N ASN A 187 -9.31 5.51 -6.68
CA ASN A 187 -10.67 5.77 -7.16
C ASN A 187 -10.76 5.77 -8.69
N ILE A 188 -9.63 5.67 -9.39
CA ILE A 188 -9.60 5.72 -10.85
C ILE A 188 -9.67 4.32 -11.47
N ALA A 189 -10.35 4.21 -12.60
CA ALA A 189 -10.51 2.97 -13.35
C ALA A 189 -9.24 2.64 -14.18
N ASP A 190 -9.17 1.42 -14.71
CA ASP A 190 -7.98 0.92 -15.42
C ASP A 190 -7.63 1.79 -16.64
N ASP A 191 -8.62 2.24 -17.41
CA ASP A 191 -8.45 3.14 -18.55
C ASP A 191 -7.83 4.48 -18.13
N LYS A 192 -8.27 5.02 -17.00
CA LYS A 192 -7.73 6.27 -16.44
C LYS A 192 -6.34 6.10 -15.82
N ILE A 193 -6.04 4.92 -15.28
CA ILE A 193 -4.66 4.59 -14.86
C ILE A 193 -3.75 4.54 -16.08
N LEU A 194 -4.20 3.92 -17.17
CA LEU A 194 -3.46 3.84 -18.42
C LEU A 194 -3.22 5.24 -19.04
N ASP A 195 -4.27 6.07 -19.11
CA ASP A 195 -4.19 7.44 -19.64
C ASP A 195 -3.20 8.30 -18.83
N ARG A 196 -3.25 8.19 -17.49
CA ARG A 196 -2.47 9.03 -16.58
C ARG A 196 -1.01 8.61 -16.45
N TYR A 197 -0.76 7.31 -16.36
CA TYR A 197 0.57 6.78 -16.01
C TYR A 197 1.25 6.04 -17.17
N GLY A 198 0.54 5.81 -18.25
CA GLY A 198 1.04 5.14 -19.45
C GLY A 198 1.11 3.61 -19.35
N PRO A 199 1.36 2.93 -20.50
CA PRO A 199 1.28 1.48 -20.60
C PRO A 199 2.32 0.77 -19.73
N ARG A 200 3.55 1.28 -19.63
CA ARG A 200 4.61 0.67 -18.81
C ARG A 200 4.24 0.61 -17.33
N MET A 201 3.55 1.62 -16.83
CA MET A 201 3.09 1.64 -15.45
C MET A 201 1.93 0.66 -15.25
N MET A 202 1.01 0.59 -16.22
CA MET A 202 -0.10 -0.36 -16.19
C MET A 202 0.38 -1.82 -16.17
N ASP A 203 1.40 -2.16 -16.95
CA ASP A 203 2.03 -3.49 -16.93
C ASP A 203 2.60 -3.81 -15.54
N ARG A 204 3.34 -2.88 -14.94
CA ARG A 204 3.88 -3.04 -13.58
C ARG A 204 2.79 -3.22 -12.53
N ILE A 205 1.72 -2.45 -12.63
CA ILE A 205 0.55 -2.59 -11.74
C ILE A 205 -0.04 -4.00 -11.86
N ASN A 206 -0.24 -4.49 -13.08
CA ASN A 206 -0.80 -5.81 -13.32
C ASN A 206 0.11 -6.94 -12.82
N GLU A 207 1.43 -6.79 -12.88
CA GLU A 207 2.37 -7.78 -12.38
C GLU A 207 2.56 -7.71 -10.86
N MET A 208 2.59 -6.50 -10.30
CA MET A 208 2.90 -6.27 -8.88
C MET A 208 1.71 -6.51 -7.97
N PHE A 209 0.48 -6.13 -8.40
CA PHE A 209 -0.67 -6.05 -7.50
C PHE A 209 -1.71 -7.13 -7.74
N SER A 210 -2.20 -7.72 -6.64
CA SER A 210 -3.49 -8.40 -6.63
C SER A 210 -4.58 -7.34 -6.50
N ILE A 211 -5.45 -7.24 -7.52
CA ILE A 211 -6.45 -6.16 -7.59
C ILE A 211 -7.75 -6.61 -6.92
N LEU A 212 -8.16 -5.90 -5.88
CA LEU A 212 -9.44 -6.07 -5.20
C LEU A 212 -10.39 -4.94 -5.61
N ARG A 213 -11.39 -5.28 -6.44
CA ARG A 213 -12.37 -4.31 -6.92
C ARG A 213 -13.51 -4.15 -5.91
N PHE A 214 -13.73 -2.92 -5.50
CA PHE A 214 -14.83 -2.51 -4.62
C PHE A 214 -15.96 -1.99 -5.50
N LYS A 215 -17.02 -2.78 -5.60
CA LYS A 215 -18.25 -2.46 -6.31
C LYS A 215 -19.29 -2.04 -5.26
N GLY A 216 -20.15 -1.09 -5.58
CA GLY A 216 -21.25 -0.69 -4.72
C GLY A 216 -21.33 0.81 -4.52
N ASP A 217 -22.46 1.24 -3.97
CA ASP A 217 -22.72 2.64 -3.64
C ASP A 217 -21.89 3.08 -2.45
N SER A 218 -21.69 4.40 -2.35
CA SER A 218 -21.01 5.00 -1.23
C SER A 218 -21.73 4.66 0.08
N TYR A 219 -20.98 4.14 1.07
CA TYR A 219 -21.48 4.02 2.45
C TYR A 219 -21.56 5.37 3.17
N ARG A 220 -21.09 6.44 2.53
CA ARG A 220 -21.28 7.82 3.01
C ARG A 220 -22.64 8.31 2.50
N LYS A 221 -23.65 8.25 3.36
CA LYS A 221 -24.93 8.95 3.14
C LYS A 221 -24.86 10.32 3.77
#